data_16d1060963c5043add75380e07594600
#
_entry.id   16d1060963c5043add75380e07594600
#
_cell.length_a   1.000
_cell.length_b   1.000
_cell.length_c   1.000
_cell.angle_alpha   90.00
_cell.angle_beta   90.00
_cell.angle_gamma   90.00
#
_symmetry.space_group_name_H-M   'P 1'
#
loop_
_entity.id
_entity.type
_entity.pdbx_description
1 polymer ?
#
loop_
_entity_poly.entity_id
_entity_poly.type
_entity_poly.pdbx_seq_one_letter_code
_entity_poly.pdbx_strand_id
1 'polypeptide(L)'
;MNSISKSDIDESFGKILKEFRKKSGLTQEELSEQLGISLKYISRIENGNNGVKTQTLIKYMNILGITPNTLYSKFITNEDVKKNLSLTEKINSLSTEKKAFISSIIDLLNNL
;
A
#
# COMPACT_ATOMS: atom_id res chain seq x y z
N MET A 1 14.71 -16.00 -15.11
CA MET A 1 13.72 -15.16 -14.44
C MET A 1 13.90 -15.27 -12.94
N ASN A 2 14.03 -14.16 -12.24
CA ASN A 2 14.21 -14.18 -10.80
C ASN A 2 12.89 -14.46 -10.11
N SER A 3 12.85 -15.49 -9.27
CA SER A 3 11.69 -15.74 -8.45
C SER A 3 11.65 -14.74 -7.29
N ILE A 4 10.46 -14.29 -6.93
CA ILE A 4 10.24 -13.40 -5.80
C ILE A 4 10.19 -14.27 -4.54
N SER A 5 11.08 -14.02 -3.58
CA SER A 5 11.09 -14.78 -2.35
C SER A 5 10.09 -14.22 -1.34
N LYS A 6 9.53 -15.11 -0.52
CA LYS A 6 8.67 -14.70 0.59
C LYS A 6 9.40 -13.74 1.53
N SER A 7 10.68 -14.00 1.78
CA SER A 7 11.51 -13.17 2.66
C SER A 7 11.64 -11.73 2.13
N ASP A 8 11.84 -11.57 0.82
CA ASP A 8 11.95 -10.25 0.20
C ASP A 8 10.64 -9.46 0.32
N ILE A 9 9.52 -10.14 0.14
CA ILE A 9 8.19 -9.52 0.27
C ILE A 9 7.94 -9.11 1.72
N ASP A 10 8.19 -10.00 2.66
CA ASP A 10 7.97 -9.73 4.08
C ASP A 10 8.82 -8.55 4.57
N GLU A 11 10.07 -8.51 4.16
CA GLU A 11 10.99 -7.43 4.51
C GLU A 11 10.53 -6.09 3.93
N SER A 12 10.16 -6.07 2.66
CA SER A 12 9.69 -4.87 1.99
C SER A 12 8.38 -4.35 2.60
N PHE A 13 7.42 -5.24 2.81
CA PHE A 13 6.13 -4.88 3.41
C PHE A 13 6.32 -4.35 4.84
N GLY A 14 7.10 -5.06 5.64
CA GLY A 14 7.37 -4.64 7.02
C GLY A 14 7.93 -3.22 7.09
N LYS A 15 8.87 -2.91 6.23
CA LYS A 15 9.50 -1.59 6.16
C LYS A 15 8.50 -0.50 5.78
N ILE A 16 7.67 -0.73 4.78
CA ILE A 16 6.65 0.22 4.33
C ILE A 16 5.61 0.44 5.42
N LEU A 17 5.11 -0.63 6.02
CA LEU A 17 4.09 -0.54 7.07
C LEU A 17 4.62 0.24 8.29
N LYS A 18 5.87 0.01 8.66
CA LYS A 18 6.53 0.75 9.75
C LYS A 18 6.64 2.24 9.42
N GLU A 19 7.06 2.58 8.22
CA GLU A 19 7.20 3.97 7.78
C GLU A 19 5.85 4.71 7.84
N PHE A 20 4.79 4.09 7.33
CA PHE A 20 3.45 4.68 7.35
C PHE A 20 2.92 4.83 8.77
N ARG A 21 3.17 3.84 9.64
CA ARG A 21 2.80 3.96 11.05
C ARG A 21 3.47 5.18 11.70
N LYS A 22 4.77 5.33 11.50
CA LYS A 22 5.53 6.44 12.06
C LYS A 22 5.05 7.80 11.52
N LYS A 23 4.78 7.88 10.23
CA LYS A 23 4.24 9.09 9.61
C LYS A 23 2.87 9.45 10.17
N SER A 24 2.09 8.46 10.55
CA SER A 24 0.78 8.66 11.18
C SER A 24 0.87 9.05 12.66
N GLY A 25 2.07 9.07 13.22
CA GLY A 25 2.29 9.42 14.62
C GLY A 25 1.86 8.34 15.62
N LEU A 26 1.68 7.11 15.15
CA LEU A 26 1.20 6.01 16.00
C LEU A 26 2.35 5.18 16.55
N THR A 27 2.23 4.81 17.81
CA THR A 27 3.11 3.78 18.40
C THR A 27 2.65 2.40 17.94
N GLN A 28 3.49 1.39 18.10
CA GLN A 28 3.10 0.00 17.83
C GLN A 28 1.91 -0.41 18.72
N GLU A 29 1.89 0.04 19.96
CA GLU A 29 0.79 -0.26 20.90
C GLU A 29 -0.54 0.32 20.43
N GLU A 30 -0.53 1.59 20.03
CA GLU A 30 -1.72 2.27 19.51
C GLU A 30 -2.24 1.58 18.22
N LEU A 31 -1.34 1.20 17.33
CA LEU A 31 -1.70 0.48 16.12
C LEU A 31 -2.25 -0.91 16.44
N SER A 32 -1.65 -1.60 17.41
CA SER A 32 -2.12 -2.89 17.91
C SER A 32 -3.59 -2.82 18.33
N GLU A 33 -3.95 -1.80 19.07
CA GLU A 33 -5.34 -1.58 19.50
C GLU A 33 -6.26 -1.33 18.32
N GLN A 34 -5.86 -0.49 17.38
CA GLN A 34 -6.67 -0.15 16.21
C GLN A 34 -6.87 -1.34 15.27
N LEU A 35 -5.84 -2.15 15.09
CA LEU A 35 -5.89 -3.32 14.21
C LEU A 35 -6.51 -4.55 14.88
N GLY A 36 -6.57 -4.57 16.20
CA GLY A 36 -7.04 -5.74 16.94
C GLY A 36 -6.09 -6.93 16.84
N ILE A 37 -4.80 -6.68 16.73
CA ILE A 37 -3.76 -7.73 16.68
C ILE A 37 -2.73 -7.49 17.78
N SER A 38 -1.93 -8.52 18.11
CA SER A 38 -0.97 -8.41 19.20
C SER A 38 0.20 -7.48 18.85
N LEU A 39 0.74 -6.83 19.86
CA LEU A 39 1.95 -6.02 19.74
C LEU A 39 3.11 -6.84 19.19
N LYS A 40 3.24 -8.08 19.66
CA LYS A 40 4.28 -9.00 19.20
C LYS A 40 4.18 -9.29 17.71
N TYR A 41 2.95 -9.44 17.19
CA TYR A 41 2.73 -9.67 15.75
C TYR A 41 3.14 -8.43 14.93
N ILE A 42 2.75 -7.22 15.38
CA ILE A 42 3.17 -5.97 14.74
C ILE A 42 4.70 -5.87 14.69
N SER A 43 5.36 -6.12 15.81
CA SER A 43 6.81 -6.06 15.90
C SER A 43 7.48 -7.01 14.89
N ARG A 44 6.98 -8.24 14.78
CA ARG A 44 7.49 -9.21 13.82
C ARG A 44 7.26 -8.81 12.37
N ILE A 45 6.08 -8.25 12.08
CA ILE A 45 5.77 -7.73 10.74
C ILE A 45 6.75 -6.62 10.38
N GLU A 46 6.92 -5.64 11.25
CA GLU A 46 7.78 -4.47 10.98
C GLU A 46 9.26 -4.84 10.87
N ASN A 47 9.68 -5.92 11.50
CA ASN A 47 11.04 -6.42 11.38
C ASN A 47 11.25 -7.36 10.17
N GLY A 48 10.19 -7.63 9.42
CA GLY A 48 10.27 -8.50 8.25
C GLY A 48 10.35 -9.98 8.59
N ASN A 49 10.10 -10.37 9.85
CA ASN A 49 10.21 -11.75 10.31
C ASN A 49 8.96 -12.58 10.06
N ASN A 50 7.82 -11.94 9.89
CA ASN A 50 6.55 -12.60 9.62
C ASN A 50 5.87 -11.97 8.41
N GLY A 51 5.20 -12.80 7.62
CA GLY A 51 4.29 -12.32 6.60
C GLY A 51 3.05 -11.70 7.24
N VAL A 52 2.32 -10.92 6.46
CA VAL A 52 1.08 -10.30 6.89
C VAL A 52 -0.08 -11.06 6.27
N LYS A 53 -1.01 -11.52 7.11
CA LYS A 53 -2.24 -12.16 6.60
C LYS A 53 -3.03 -11.14 5.80
N THR A 54 -3.69 -11.60 4.74
CA THR A 54 -4.47 -10.73 3.84
C THR A 54 -5.45 -9.84 4.60
N GLN A 55 -6.19 -10.39 5.55
CA GLN A 55 -7.14 -9.62 6.36
C GLN A 55 -6.45 -8.51 7.15
N THR A 56 -5.32 -8.81 7.74
CA THR A 56 -4.53 -7.83 8.50
C THR A 56 -4.00 -6.74 7.59
N LEU A 57 -3.51 -7.12 6.41
CA LEU A 57 -2.99 -6.17 5.43
C LEU A 57 -4.07 -5.19 4.97
N ILE A 58 -5.27 -5.66 4.74
CA ILE A 58 -6.41 -4.80 4.39
C ILE A 58 -6.71 -3.80 5.52
N LYS A 59 -6.68 -4.25 6.78
CA LYS A 59 -6.85 -3.36 7.94
C LYS A 59 -5.76 -2.29 7.99
N TYR A 60 -4.51 -2.67 7.76
CA TYR A 60 -3.39 -1.74 7.68
C TYR A 60 -3.63 -0.66 6.63
N MET A 61 -4.02 -1.09 5.43
CA MET A 61 -4.28 -0.16 4.34
C MET A 61 -5.40 0.84 4.69
N ASN A 62 -6.47 0.35 5.29
CA ASN A 62 -7.59 1.21 5.68
C ASN A 62 -7.23 2.20 6.79
N ILE A 63 -6.49 1.76 7.79
CA ILE A 63 -6.14 2.60 8.94
C ILE A 63 -5.03 3.60 8.60
N LEU A 64 -4.01 3.16 7.87
CA LEU A 64 -2.85 3.99 7.57
C LEU A 64 -2.92 4.69 6.22
N GLY A 65 -3.96 4.42 5.43
CA GLY A 65 -4.10 5.03 4.11
C GLY A 65 -3.08 4.54 3.09
N ILE A 66 -2.64 3.31 3.20
CA ILE A 66 -1.66 2.72 2.29
C ILE A 66 -2.39 2.14 1.10
N THR A 67 -1.95 2.47 -0.11
CA THR A 67 -2.53 1.90 -1.32
C THR A 67 -1.87 0.57 -1.68
N PRO A 68 -2.58 -0.34 -2.37
CA PRO A 68 -1.94 -1.55 -2.89
C PRO A 68 -0.73 -1.26 -3.76
N ASN A 69 -0.77 -0.20 -4.56
CA ASN A 69 0.36 0.20 -5.41
C ASN A 69 1.64 0.45 -4.60
N THR A 70 1.52 1.09 -3.45
CA THR A 70 2.66 1.36 -2.58
C THR A 70 3.34 0.08 -2.13
N LEU A 71 2.55 -0.96 -1.84
CA LEU A 71 3.07 -2.24 -1.35
C LEU A 71 3.60 -3.13 -2.48
N TYR A 72 2.87 -3.21 -3.58
CA TYR A 72 3.09 -4.26 -4.59
C TYR A 72 3.90 -3.82 -5.81
N SER A 73 3.96 -2.51 -6.12
CA SER A 73 4.56 -2.02 -7.37
C SER A 73 6.00 -2.49 -7.58
N LYS A 74 6.79 -2.59 -6.51
CA LYS A 74 8.18 -3.06 -6.56
C LYS A 74 8.31 -4.48 -7.14
N PHE A 75 7.29 -5.31 -6.94
CA PHE A 75 7.31 -6.72 -7.32
C PHE A 75 6.59 -6.99 -8.64
N ILE A 76 5.96 -5.98 -9.21
CA ILE A 76 5.24 -6.11 -10.49
C ILE A 76 6.23 -5.94 -11.63
N THR A 77 6.35 -6.96 -12.46
CA THR A 77 7.29 -6.97 -13.60
C THR A 77 6.61 -6.87 -14.96
N ASN A 78 5.28 -7.05 -15.00
CA ASN A 78 4.52 -6.91 -16.24
C ASN A 78 4.49 -5.45 -16.68
N GLU A 79 4.96 -5.15 -17.88
CA GLU A 79 5.09 -3.76 -18.37
C GLU A 79 3.76 -3.04 -18.50
N ASP A 80 2.70 -3.73 -18.90
CA ASP A 80 1.38 -3.11 -19.03
C ASP A 80 0.81 -2.75 -17.67
N VAL A 81 0.99 -3.61 -16.68
CA VAL A 81 0.58 -3.34 -15.29
C VAL A 81 1.38 -2.17 -14.72
N LYS A 82 2.69 -2.12 -14.95
CA LYS A 82 3.55 -1.01 -14.51
C LYS A 82 3.07 0.32 -15.08
N LYS A 83 2.71 0.37 -16.34
CA LYS A 83 2.20 1.58 -16.99
C LYS A 83 0.91 2.05 -16.32
N ASN A 84 0.01 1.13 -16.00
CA ASN A 84 -1.23 1.45 -15.33
C ASN A 84 -0.99 2.00 -13.91
N LEU A 85 -0.06 1.40 -13.16
CA LEU A 85 0.32 1.89 -11.84
C LEU A 85 0.92 3.30 -11.92
N SER A 86 1.81 3.53 -12.90
CA SER A 86 2.42 4.84 -13.11
C SER A 86 1.38 5.91 -13.45
N LEU A 87 0.39 5.58 -14.27
CA LEU A 87 -0.70 6.49 -14.60
C LEU A 87 -1.53 6.82 -13.35
N THR A 88 -1.84 5.82 -12.54
CA THR A 88 -2.57 6.00 -11.29
C THR A 88 -1.82 6.95 -10.35
N GLU A 89 -0.52 6.78 -10.21
CA GLU A 89 0.32 7.66 -9.39
C GLU A 89 0.31 9.09 -9.91
N LYS A 90 0.42 9.28 -11.22
CA LYS A 90 0.36 10.60 -11.85
C LYS A 90 -0.98 11.29 -11.57
N ILE A 91 -2.08 10.57 -11.69
CA ILE A 91 -3.41 11.11 -11.39
C ILE A 91 -3.52 11.46 -9.92
N ASN A 92 -3.05 10.58 -9.03
CA ASN A 92 -3.12 10.79 -7.58
C ASN A 92 -2.28 11.97 -7.11
N SER A 93 -1.25 12.36 -7.85
CA SER A 93 -0.42 13.52 -7.51
C SER A 93 -1.06 14.87 -7.88
N LEU A 94 -2.15 14.85 -8.62
CA LEU A 94 -2.85 16.06 -9.04
C LEU A 94 -3.65 16.69 -7.87
N SER A 95 -3.90 17.99 -7.97
CA SER A 95 -4.80 18.69 -7.05
C SER A 95 -6.22 18.14 -7.15
N THR A 96 -7.04 18.39 -6.13
CA THR A 96 -8.44 17.95 -6.12
C THR A 96 -9.21 18.48 -7.34
N GLU A 97 -8.97 19.74 -7.72
CA GLU A 97 -9.62 20.34 -8.88
C GLU A 97 -9.23 19.64 -10.18
N LYS A 98 -7.94 19.36 -10.35
CA LYS A 98 -7.43 18.65 -11.53
C LYS A 98 -7.92 17.22 -11.59
N LYS A 99 -8.02 16.54 -10.45
CA LYS A 99 -8.61 15.20 -10.38
C LYS A 99 -10.07 15.19 -10.82
N ALA A 100 -10.84 16.18 -10.39
CA ALA A 100 -12.24 16.32 -10.78
C ALA A 100 -12.38 16.56 -12.29
N PHE A 101 -11.50 17.37 -12.86
CA PHE A 101 -11.46 17.61 -14.30
C PHE A 101 -11.16 16.33 -15.08
N ILE A 102 -10.14 15.56 -14.66
CA ILE A 102 -9.78 14.27 -15.28
C ILE A 102 -10.93 13.28 -15.17
N SER A 103 -11.59 13.20 -14.01
CA SER A 103 -12.75 12.34 -13.81
C SER A 103 -13.87 12.66 -14.80
N SER A 104 -14.15 13.96 -15.03
CA SER A 104 -15.16 14.40 -16.00
C SER A 104 -14.81 13.98 -17.43
N ILE A 105 -13.53 14.08 -17.81
CA ILE A 105 -13.07 13.65 -19.13
C ILE A 105 -13.26 12.12 -19.29
N ILE A 106 -12.92 11.35 -18.27
CA ILE A 106 -13.08 9.89 -18.29
C ILE A 106 -14.56 9.53 -18.45
N ASP A 107 -15.45 10.20 -17.74
CA ASP A 107 -16.91 9.98 -17.85
C ASP A 107 -17.40 10.26 -19.27
N LEU A 108 -16.93 11.36 -19.89
CA LEU A 108 -17.28 11.68 -21.27
C LEU A 108 -16.79 10.60 -22.24
N LEU A 109 -15.57 10.12 -22.06
CA LEU A 109 -15.02 9.06 -22.92
C LEU A 109 -15.80 7.76 -22.77
N ASN A 110 -16.23 7.41 -21.57
CA ASN A 110 -17.00 6.20 -21.31
C ASN A 110 -18.41 6.25 -21.88
N ASN A 111 -18.94 7.44 -22.17
CA ASN A 111 -20.28 7.64 -22.73
C ASN A 111 -20.28 7.82 -24.24
N LEU A 112 -19.13 7.68 -24.88
CA LEU A 112 -19.03 7.72 -26.36
C LEU A 112 -19.42 6.35 -27.02
#